data_b9d1adfcaf438ce05f232222f3b41234
#
_entry.id   b9d1adfcaf438ce05f232222f3b41234
#
_cell.length_a   1.000
_cell.length_b   1.000
_cell.length_c   1.000
_cell.angle_alpha   90.00
_cell.angle_beta   90.00
_cell.angle_gamma   90.00
#
_symmetry.space_group_name_H-M   'P 1'
#
loop_
_entity.id
_entity.type
_entity.pdbx_description
1 polymer ?
#
loop_
_entity_poly.entity_id
_entity_poly.type
_entity_poly.pdbx_seq_one_letter_code
_entity_poly.pdbx_strand_id
1 'polypeptide(L)'
;NVTYEKLKERGFNTNKNWIDPIEETHLTKGEVGCFLSHWYAWMYCAEYNEPLIILEDDAVVTDRFNMNEIESKVKEGYNLIYLGWKEMGTSKEVSLVAGPKGSSNYNHVNDYVIPDYPYWTVGYVLTPESAAILLNDAGKKSIIPVDEYLPTQLSKLKPIAVKENVVEQRDREKVGTDVATGSRYDAFIDFDIHPLTMGTDESKCAKLFASANHHGFEFTNLGKNVDWVGGDMLHSLGGGQKLRAVNEYIQELPDEDVVFFCDAYDVFMVDSLNEMVYRYLEIGHKVLFGAERVCWPDESLSDTHKKINQKHFPNLDTPYQHLNSGTFIG
;
A
#
# COMPACT_ATOMS: atom_id res chain seq x y z
N ASN A 1 -11.09 9.75 3.66
CA ASN A 1 -10.06 8.78 4.04
C ASN A 1 -10.37 7.44 3.41
N VAL A 2 -9.40 6.87 2.69
CA VAL A 2 -9.47 5.52 2.14
C VAL A 2 -9.11 4.55 3.27
N THR A 3 -10.02 3.62 3.57
CA THR A 3 -9.76 2.52 4.49
C THR A 3 -10.02 1.20 3.79
N TYR A 4 -9.41 0.13 4.29
CA TYR A 4 -9.56 -1.22 3.75
C TYR A 4 -11.03 -1.67 3.73
N GLU A 5 -11.78 -1.47 4.81
CA GLU A 5 -13.18 -1.84 4.91
C GLU A 5 -14.04 -1.14 3.85
N LYS A 6 -13.81 0.17 3.64
CA LYS A 6 -14.52 0.93 2.60
C LYS A 6 -14.22 0.45 1.19
N LEU A 7 -12.98 0.00 0.93
CA LEU A 7 -12.62 -0.61 -0.34
C LEU A 7 -13.35 -1.94 -0.53
N LYS A 8 -13.28 -2.82 0.47
CA LYS A 8 -13.91 -4.15 0.46
C LYS A 8 -15.42 -4.07 0.27
N GLU A 9 -16.10 -3.17 0.98
CA GLU A 9 -17.55 -2.88 0.82
C GLU A 9 -17.92 -2.52 -0.62
N ARG A 10 -17.03 -1.83 -1.33
CA ARG A 10 -17.23 -1.43 -2.74
C ARG A 10 -16.69 -2.44 -3.74
N GLY A 11 -16.19 -3.58 -3.26
CA GLY A 11 -15.65 -4.68 -4.04
C GLY A 11 -14.28 -4.39 -4.66
N PHE A 12 -13.51 -3.45 -4.08
CA PHE A 12 -12.12 -3.20 -4.43
C PHE A 12 -11.19 -4.01 -3.54
N ASN A 13 -10.08 -4.46 -4.11
CA ASN A 13 -8.97 -5.07 -3.38
C ASN A 13 -7.64 -4.51 -3.89
N THR A 14 -6.67 -4.38 -3.02
CA THR A 14 -5.30 -4.01 -3.37
C THR A 14 -4.49 -5.23 -3.82
N ASN A 15 -3.42 -5.00 -4.56
CA ASN A 15 -2.46 -6.05 -4.87
C ASN A 15 -1.47 -6.17 -3.71
N LYS A 16 -1.68 -7.15 -2.85
CA LYS A 16 -0.84 -7.41 -1.67
C LYS A 16 0.63 -7.71 -1.97
N ASN A 17 0.92 -8.18 -3.18
CA ASN A 17 2.27 -8.55 -3.62
C ASN A 17 2.95 -7.44 -4.41
N TRP A 18 2.28 -6.30 -4.58
CA TRP A 18 2.90 -5.19 -5.30
C TRP A 18 3.92 -4.49 -4.40
N ILE A 19 5.11 -4.32 -4.94
CA ILE A 19 6.21 -3.58 -4.32
C ILE A 19 6.68 -2.56 -5.35
N ASP A 20 6.89 -1.32 -4.92
CA ASP A 20 7.45 -0.27 -5.77
C ASP A 20 8.82 -0.72 -6.30
N PRO A 21 9.02 -0.74 -7.63
CA PRO A 21 10.25 -1.26 -8.22
C PRO A 21 11.48 -0.36 -7.98
N ILE A 22 11.28 0.87 -7.50
CA ILE A 22 12.35 1.85 -7.29
C ILE A 22 12.64 2.03 -5.80
N GLU A 23 11.59 2.21 -5.00
CA GLU A 23 11.70 2.51 -3.57
C GLU A 23 11.55 1.27 -2.68
N GLU A 24 11.20 0.13 -3.27
CA GLU A 24 10.98 -1.15 -2.57
C GLU A 24 9.96 -1.05 -1.43
N THR A 25 8.98 -0.16 -1.58
CA THR A 25 7.91 0.10 -0.60
C THR A 25 6.60 -0.56 -0.99
N HIS A 26 5.74 -0.83 -0.02
CA HIS A 26 4.38 -1.28 -0.25
C HIS A 26 3.47 -0.15 -0.73
N LEU A 27 2.34 -0.53 -1.36
CA LEU A 27 1.31 0.39 -1.82
C LEU A 27 0.86 1.34 -0.69
N THR A 28 0.86 2.64 -0.95
CA THR A 28 0.50 3.67 0.01
C THR A 28 -0.99 4.03 -0.06
N LYS A 29 -1.51 4.65 1.00
CA LYS A 29 -2.89 5.20 1.01
C LYS A 29 -3.11 6.26 -0.06
N GLY A 30 -2.08 7.07 -0.32
CA GLY A 30 -2.10 8.09 -1.37
C GLY A 30 -2.23 7.48 -2.76
N GLU A 31 -1.45 6.44 -3.06
CA GLU A 31 -1.52 5.72 -4.34
C GLU A 31 -2.87 5.02 -4.56
N VAL A 32 -3.42 4.40 -3.50
CA VAL A 32 -4.78 3.83 -3.57
C VAL A 32 -5.81 4.94 -3.79
N GLY A 33 -5.69 6.07 -3.12
CA GLY A 33 -6.56 7.23 -3.30
C GLY A 33 -6.47 7.80 -4.71
N CYS A 34 -5.26 7.93 -5.26
CA CYS A 34 -5.01 8.35 -6.63
C CYS A 34 -5.67 7.40 -7.64
N PHE A 35 -5.42 6.08 -7.51
CA PHE A 35 -6.08 5.08 -8.36
C PHE A 35 -7.61 5.21 -8.33
N LEU A 36 -8.20 5.35 -7.16
CA LEU A 36 -9.66 5.49 -7.03
C LEU A 36 -10.17 6.78 -7.68
N SER A 37 -9.45 7.89 -7.57
CA SER A 37 -9.82 9.15 -8.23
C SER A 37 -9.89 8.98 -9.73
N HIS A 38 -8.88 8.33 -10.33
CA HIS A 38 -8.88 7.99 -11.75
C HIS A 38 -9.99 6.98 -12.11
N TRP A 39 -10.21 5.96 -11.27
CA TRP A 39 -11.29 4.99 -11.47
C TRP A 39 -12.66 5.66 -11.55
N TYR A 40 -12.96 6.60 -10.67
CA TYR A 40 -14.20 7.36 -10.71
C TYR A 40 -14.29 8.28 -11.93
N ALA A 41 -13.19 8.89 -12.37
CA ALA A 41 -13.15 9.66 -13.60
C ALA A 41 -13.43 8.76 -14.83
N TRP A 42 -12.90 7.53 -14.86
CA TRP A 42 -13.21 6.56 -15.93
C TRP A 42 -14.67 6.13 -15.89
N MET A 43 -15.25 5.90 -14.71
CA MET A 43 -16.69 5.61 -14.58
C MET A 43 -17.53 6.76 -15.15
N TYR A 44 -17.18 7.99 -14.81
CA TYR A 44 -17.85 9.17 -15.33
C TYR A 44 -17.76 9.24 -16.87
N CYS A 45 -16.58 9.06 -17.44
CA CYS A 45 -16.36 9.04 -18.89
C CYS A 45 -17.23 7.97 -19.59
N ALA A 46 -17.29 6.75 -19.02
CA ALA A 46 -18.09 5.67 -19.59
C ALA A 46 -19.60 5.93 -19.45
N GLU A 47 -20.05 6.46 -18.32
CA GLU A 47 -21.47 6.72 -18.04
C GLU A 47 -22.06 7.84 -18.93
N TYR A 48 -21.33 8.94 -19.05
CA TYR A 48 -21.78 10.08 -19.88
C TYR A 48 -21.50 9.90 -21.36
N ASN A 49 -20.74 8.88 -21.73
CA ASN A 49 -20.39 8.53 -23.12
C ASN A 49 -19.76 9.69 -23.89
N GLU A 50 -18.91 10.47 -23.25
CA GLU A 50 -18.17 11.58 -23.82
C GLU A 50 -16.67 11.45 -23.49
N PRO A 51 -15.75 11.83 -24.43
CA PRO A 51 -14.33 11.90 -24.11
C PRO A 51 -14.06 12.88 -22.96
N LEU A 52 -13.17 12.50 -22.05
CA LEU A 52 -12.84 13.26 -20.86
C LEU A 52 -11.35 13.62 -20.85
N ILE A 53 -11.05 14.86 -20.50
CA ILE A 53 -9.69 15.27 -20.13
C ILE A 53 -9.58 15.11 -18.62
N ILE A 54 -8.65 14.28 -18.18
CA ILE A 54 -8.37 14.04 -16.77
C ILE A 54 -7.08 14.77 -16.43
N LEU A 55 -7.11 15.61 -15.42
CA LEU A 55 -5.97 16.39 -14.92
C LEU A 55 -5.84 16.12 -13.41
N GLU A 56 -4.61 15.94 -12.94
CA GLU A 56 -4.31 15.94 -11.51
C GLU A 56 -4.44 17.36 -10.94
N ASP A 57 -4.60 17.49 -9.65
CA ASP A 57 -4.86 18.78 -8.97
C ASP A 57 -3.63 19.71 -8.97
N ASP A 58 -2.45 19.18 -9.21
CA ASP A 58 -1.20 19.93 -9.39
C ASP A 58 -0.83 20.17 -10.87
N ALA A 59 -1.71 19.81 -11.81
CA ALA A 59 -1.51 20.01 -13.23
C ALA A 59 -1.52 21.50 -13.63
N VAL A 60 -0.61 21.87 -14.51
CA VAL A 60 -0.51 23.20 -15.11
C VAL A 60 -0.58 23.08 -16.63
N VAL A 61 -1.61 23.68 -17.22
CA VAL A 61 -1.79 23.69 -18.67
C VAL A 61 -0.90 24.75 -19.27
N THR A 62 -0.11 24.37 -20.29
CA THR A 62 0.82 25.28 -21.00
C THR A 62 0.16 25.97 -22.19
N ASP A 63 0.80 27.00 -22.75
CA ASP A 63 0.35 27.72 -23.95
C ASP A 63 0.29 26.83 -25.20
N ARG A 64 0.92 25.65 -25.17
CA ARG A 64 0.92 24.67 -26.28
C ARG A 64 -0.33 23.78 -26.29
N PHE A 65 -1.15 23.84 -25.25
CA PHE A 65 -2.38 23.07 -25.19
C PHE A 65 -3.37 23.53 -26.26
N ASN A 66 -3.83 22.60 -27.09
CA ASN A 66 -4.73 22.89 -28.19
C ASN A 66 -5.87 21.88 -28.26
N MET A 67 -7.08 22.32 -27.85
CA MET A 67 -8.27 21.48 -27.82
C MET A 67 -8.64 20.93 -29.21
N ASN A 68 -8.54 21.74 -30.25
CA ASN A 68 -8.92 21.31 -31.61
C ASN A 68 -8.01 20.18 -32.12
N GLU A 69 -6.74 20.23 -31.74
CA GLU A 69 -5.77 19.18 -32.06
C GLU A 69 -6.08 17.89 -31.34
N ILE A 70 -6.41 17.98 -30.04
CA ILE A 70 -6.84 16.83 -29.22
C ILE A 70 -8.09 16.17 -29.79
N GLU A 71 -9.11 16.96 -30.13
CA GLU A 71 -10.33 16.46 -30.79
C GLU A 71 -10.04 15.79 -32.13
N SER A 72 -9.08 16.32 -32.89
CA SER A 72 -8.65 15.70 -34.17
C SER A 72 -8.06 14.32 -33.90
N LYS A 73 -7.21 14.17 -32.89
CA LYS A 73 -6.60 12.89 -32.51
C LYS A 73 -7.62 11.85 -32.03
N VAL A 74 -8.63 12.28 -31.29
CA VAL A 74 -9.77 11.42 -30.93
C VAL A 74 -10.54 10.97 -32.18
N LYS A 75 -10.80 11.87 -33.13
CA LYS A 75 -11.46 11.55 -34.41
C LYS A 75 -10.62 10.64 -35.32
N GLU A 76 -9.29 10.67 -35.21
CA GLU A 76 -8.37 9.74 -35.85
C GLU A 76 -8.40 8.34 -35.24
N GLY A 77 -9.09 8.17 -34.09
CA GLY A 77 -9.32 6.90 -33.42
C GLY A 77 -8.35 6.60 -32.29
N TYR A 78 -7.53 7.56 -31.87
CA TYR A 78 -6.76 7.43 -30.64
C TYR A 78 -7.70 7.55 -29.42
N ASN A 79 -7.58 6.63 -28.49
CA ASN A 79 -8.54 6.54 -27.38
C ASN A 79 -7.91 6.73 -25.98
N LEU A 80 -6.59 6.90 -25.93
CA LEU A 80 -5.83 7.36 -24.78
C LEU A 80 -4.74 8.32 -25.27
N ILE A 81 -4.76 9.59 -24.83
CA ILE A 81 -3.83 10.62 -25.27
C ILE A 81 -3.15 11.23 -24.06
N TYR A 82 -1.87 10.95 -23.87
CA TYR A 82 -1.08 11.54 -22.79
C TYR A 82 -0.71 12.99 -23.13
N LEU A 83 -1.01 13.91 -22.21
CA LEU A 83 -0.77 15.36 -22.31
C LEU A 83 0.36 15.82 -21.40
N GLY A 84 0.55 15.13 -20.26
CA GLY A 84 1.61 15.33 -19.29
C GLY A 84 2.08 13.98 -18.77
N TRP A 85 3.30 13.56 -19.13
CA TRP A 85 3.82 12.23 -18.87
C TRP A 85 5.35 12.20 -18.87
N LYS A 86 5.93 11.10 -18.41
CA LYS A 86 7.36 10.84 -18.45
C LYS A 86 7.62 9.53 -19.21
N GLU A 87 8.58 9.55 -20.12
CA GLU A 87 9.00 8.36 -20.85
C GLU A 87 9.93 7.50 -19.96
N MET A 88 9.54 6.26 -19.73
CA MET A 88 10.37 5.28 -19.03
C MET A 88 10.81 4.11 -19.93
N GLY A 89 10.18 3.98 -21.12
CA GLY A 89 10.52 2.99 -22.14
C GLY A 89 11.12 3.65 -23.39
N THR A 90 10.96 3.00 -24.54
CA THR A 90 11.38 3.53 -25.85
C THR A 90 10.15 3.75 -26.73
N SER A 91 9.70 4.99 -26.82
CA SER A 91 8.56 5.37 -27.66
C SER A 91 8.87 5.30 -29.15
N LYS A 92 7.84 5.04 -29.94
CA LYS A 92 7.94 5.03 -31.41
C LYS A 92 7.37 6.33 -31.95
N GLU A 93 8.10 6.97 -32.90
CA GLU A 93 7.57 8.12 -33.61
C GLU A 93 6.32 7.73 -34.40
N VAL A 94 5.29 8.57 -34.32
CA VAL A 94 4.12 8.44 -35.19
C VAL A 94 4.53 8.87 -36.57
N SER A 95 4.65 7.92 -37.51
CA SER A 95 4.77 8.27 -38.90
C SER A 95 3.53 9.09 -39.31
N LEU A 96 3.71 10.34 -39.63
CA LEU A 96 2.66 11.17 -40.20
C LEU A 96 2.21 10.49 -41.49
N VAL A 97 1.17 9.68 -41.42
CA VAL A 97 0.47 9.25 -42.65
C VAL A 97 -0.11 10.54 -43.21
N ALA A 98 0.46 10.98 -44.31
CA ALA A 98 -0.04 12.13 -45.05
C ALA A 98 -1.54 11.96 -45.23
N GLY A 99 -2.33 12.79 -44.54
CA GLY A 99 -3.78 12.83 -44.73
C GLY A 99 -4.12 13.00 -46.19
N PRO A 100 -5.34 12.69 -46.63
CA PRO A 100 -5.73 12.80 -48.04
C PRO A 100 -5.29 14.16 -48.60
N LYS A 101 -4.62 14.18 -49.74
CA LYS A 101 -4.21 15.40 -50.41
C LYS A 101 -5.43 16.31 -50.56
N GLY A 102 -5.51 17.38 -49.78
CA GLY A 102 -6.58 18.36 -49.85
C GLY A 102 -7.09 18.90 -48.51
N SER A 103 -6.69 18.36 -47.37
CA SER A 103 -7.02 18.96 -46.07
C SER A 103 -6.02 20.07 -45.78
N SER A 104 -6.46 21.32 -45.98
CA SER A 104 -5.74 22.55 -45.71
C SER A 104 -5.34 22.67 -44.25
N ASN A 105 -4.05 22.95 -44.01
CA ASN A 105 -3.50 23.73 -42.91
C ASN A 105 -4.06 23.53 -41.50
N TYR A 106 -3.98 22.34 -40.94
CA TYR A 106 -3.81 22.25 -39.50
C TYR A 106 -2.29 22.34 -39.25
N ASN A 107 -1.84 23.47 -38.76
CA ASN A 107 -0.55 23.57 -38.10
C ASN A 107 -0.63 22.68 -36.88
N HIS A 108 -0.09 21.46 -36.96
CA HIS A 108 0.12 20.64 -35.77
C HIS A 108 1.09 21.41 -34.90
N VAL A 109 0.62 21.88 -33.75
CA VAL A 109 1.45 22.59 -32.78
C VAL A 109 2.34 21.59 -32.06
N ASN A 110 1.89 20.33 -32.00
CA ASN A 110 2.55 19.29 -31.24
C ASN A 110 2.91 18.06 -32.06
N ASP A 111 4.09 17.53 -31.85
CA ASP A 111 4.50 16.21 -32.30
C ASP A 111 3.97 15.14 -31.35
N TYR A 112 3.71 13.95 -31.88
CA TYR A 112 3.19 12.81 -31.12
C TYR A 112 4.07 11.58 -31.27
N VAL A 113 4.06 10.74 -30.25
CA VAL A 113 4.72 9.43 -30.21
C VAL A 113 3.74 8.35 -29.77
N ILE A 114 4.00 7.09 -30.13
CA ILE A 114 3.32 5.93 -29.52
C ILE A 114 4.14 5.55 -28.29
N PRO A 115 3.62 5.73 -27.08
CA PRO A 115 4.37 5.47 -25.86
C PRO A 115 4.53 3.95 -25.66
N ASP A 116 5.69 3.53 -25.17
CA ASP A 116 5.95 2.16 -24.75
C ASP A 116 5.62 1.98 -23.27
N TYR A 117 6.20 2.83 -22.42
CA TYR A 117 5.92 2.85 -20.98
C TYR A 117 5.76 4.30 -20.49
N PRO A 118 4.56 4.88 -20.65
CA PRO A 118 4.28 6.22 -20.16
C PRO A 118 4.11 6.17 -18.63
N TYR A 119 4.91 6.94 -17.94
CA TYR A 119 4.85 7.13 -16.50
C TYR A 119 4.29 8.52 -16.20
N TRP A 120 3.73 8.73 -15.02
CA TRP A 120 2.95 9.89 -14.63
C TRP A 120 1.59 10.02 -15.34
N THR A 121 0.60 10.42 -14.55
CA THR A 121 -0.78 10.63 -15.01
C THR A 121 -1.24 12.08 -14.85
N VAL A 122 -0.29 13.02 -14.89
CA VAL A 122 -0.54 14.47 -14.65
C VAL A 122 -1.66 15.01 -15.53
N GLY A 123 -1.75 14.53 -16.78
CA GLY A 123 -2.86 14.88 -17.65
C GLY A 123 -2.97 13.95 -18.85
N TYR A 124 -4.18 13.48 -19.13
CA TYR A 124 -4.46 12.64 -20.30
C TYR A 124 -5.93 12.75 -20.74
N VAL A 125 -6.18 12.36 -21.99
CA VAL A 125 -7.54 12.24 -22.55
C VAL A 125 -7.93 10.78 -22.62
N LEU A 126 -9.16 10.50 -22.28
CA LEU A 126 -9.75 9.17 -22.33
C LEU A 126 -11.07 9.21 -23.10
N THR A 127 -11.31 8.21 -23.97
CA THR A 127 -12.62 8.04 -24.62
C THR A 127 -13.49 7.06 -23.84
N PRO A 128 -14.83 7.06 -24.02
CA PRO A 128 -15.71 6.09 -23.36
C PRO A 128 -15.34 4.63 -23.62
N GLU A 129 -14.87 4.31 -24.84
CA GLU A 129 -14.41 2.98 -25.19
C GLU A 129 -13.24 2.53 -24.32
N SER A 130 -12.23 3.41 -24.18
CA SER A 130 -11.06 3.09 -23.35
C SER A 130 -11.40 3.10 -21.86
N ALA A 131 -12.28 3.99 -21.42
CA ALA A 131 -12.80 3.95 -20.04
C ALA A 131 -13.42 2.59 -19.70
N ALA A 132 -14.25 2.05 -20.59
CA ALA A 132 -14.86 0.72 -20.41
C ALA A 132 -13.80 -0.41 -20.36
N ILE A 133 -12.70 -0.28 -21.11
CA ILE A 133 -11.58 -1.25 -21.04
C ILE A 133 -10.84 -1.16 -19.71
N LEU A 134 -10.61 0.06 -19.20
CA LEU A 134 -9.91 0.28 -17.93
C LEU A 134 -10.73 -0.17 -16.72
N LEU A 135 -12.06 -0.04 -16.78
CA LEU A 135 -13.01 -0.44 -15.74
C LEU A 135 -13.25 -1.96 -15.70
N ASN A 136 -12.19 -2.74 -15.78
CA ASN A 136 -12.29 -4.18 -15.74
C ASN A 136 -12.15 -4.74 -14.31
N ASP A 137 -12.71 -5.91 -14.10
CA ASP A 137 -12.69 -6.57 -12.79
C ASP A 137 -11.28 -6.85 -12.26
N ALA A 138 -10.30 -7.08 -13.14
CA ALA A 138 -8.93 -7.34 -12.72
C ALA A 138 -8.30 -6.10 -12.07
N GLY A 139 -8.50 -4.90 -12.64
CA GLY A 139 -8.05 -3.64 -12.04
C GLY A 139 -8.74 -3.37 -10.71
N LYS A 140 -10.05 -3.63 -10.61
CA LYS A 140 -10.81 -3.46 -9.37
C LYS A 140 -10.34 -4.40 -8.26
N LYS A 141 -9.97 -5.63 -8.60
CA LYS A 141 -9.58 -6.68 -7.64
C LYS A 141 -8.10 -6.71 -7.31
N SER A 142 -7.28 -5.87 -7.96
CA SER A 142 -5.83 -5.87 -7.79
C SER A 142 -5.27 -4.46 -8.03
N ILE A 143 -5.67 -3.52 -7.17
CA ILE A 143 -5.22 -2.13 -7.24
C ILE A 143 -3.69 -2.10 -7.11
N ILE A 144 -3.06 -1.37 -8.02
CA ILE A 144 -1.66 -0.92 -7.99
C ILE A 144 -1.67 0.58 -8.28
N PRO A 145 -0.56 1.31 -8.15
CA PRO A 145 -0.52 2.72 -8.54
C PRO A 145 -1.02 2.93 -9.97
N VAL A 146 -1.74 4.01 -10.20
CA VAL A 146 -2.35 4.29 -11.51
C VAL A 146 -1.31 4.42 -12.62
N ASP A 147 -0.13 4.95 -12.28
CA ASP A 147 1.02 5.12 -13.17
C ASP A 147 1.59 3.77 -13.65
N GLU A 148 1.45 2.74 -12.84
CA GLU A 148 1.81 1.36 -13.16
C GLU A 148 0.66 0.60 -13.83
N TYR A 149 -0.58 0.91 -13.47
CA TYR A 149 -1.76 0.24 -14.01
C TYR A 149 -1.98 0.58 -15.49
N LEU A 150 -1.97 1.87 -15.86
CA LEU A 150 -2.23 2.31 -17.23
C LEU A 150 -1.28 1.68 -18.25
N PRO A 151 0.05 1.61 -18.03
CA PRO A 151 0.98 0.92 -18.94
C PRO A 151 0.60 -0.54 -19.19
N THR A 152 0.08 -1.26 -18.18
CA THR A 152 -0.34 -2.66 -18.36
C THR A 152 -1.53 -2.83 -19.31
N GLN A 153 -2.30 -1.77 -19.55
CA GLN A 153 -3.50 -1.80 -20.41
C GLN A 153 -3.24 -1.31 -21.84
N LEU A 154 -2.06 -0.76 -22.15
CA LEU A 154 -1.77 -0.15 -23.46
C LEU A 154 -2.01 -1.06 -24.66
N SER A 155 -1.75 -2.37 -24.50
CA SER A 155 -1.98 -3.35 -25.59
C SER A 155 -3.45 -3.50 -26.00
N LYS A 156 -4.38 -3.05 -25.15
CA LYS A 156 -5.83 -3.08 -25.39
C LYS A 156 -6.37 -1.73 -25.91
N LEU A 157 -5.52 -0.71 -25.91
CA LEU A 157 -5.85 0.65 -26.23
C LEU A 157 -5.13 1.10 -27.50
N LYS A 158 -5.48 2.29 -27.98
CA LYS A 158 -4.76 2.97 -29.07
C LYS A 158 -4.11 4.23 -28.51
N PRO A 159 -3.02 4.08 -27.75
CA PRO A 159 -2.39 5.18 -27.07
C PRO A 159 -1.59 6.07 -28.03
N ILE A 160 -1.56 7.36 -27.70
CA ILE A 160 -0.65 8.34 -28.27
C ILE A 160 -0.24 9.31 -27.17
N ALA A 161 0.93 9.91 -27.26
CA ALA A 161 1.42 10.88 -26.30
C ALA A 161 2.01 12.10 -27.03
N VAL A 162 1.83 13.29 -26.47
CA VAL A 162 2.56 14.47 -26.94
C VAL A 162 4.05 14.27 -26.70
N LYS A 163 4.90 14.65 -27.65
CA LYS A 163 6.36 14.52 -27.52
C LYS A 163 6.91 15.51 -26.49
N GLU A 164 6.33 16.70 -26.43
CA GLU A 164 6.61 17.70 -25.42
C GLU A 164 5.33 17.96 -24.60
N ASN A 165 5.42 17.83 -23.30
CA ASN A 165 4.26 17.95 -22.40
C ASN A 165 3.53 19.28 -22.61
N VAL A 166 2.22 19.23 -22.81
CA VAL A 166 1.31 20.38 -22.86
C VAL A 166 0.56 20.58 -21.55
N VAL A 167 0.70 19.60 -20.64
CA VAL A 167 0.31 19.67 -19.23
C VAL A 167 1.54 19.31 -18.43
N GLU A 168 1.92 20.14 -17.50
CA GLU A 168 3.11 19.99 -16.67
C GLU A 168 2.69 19.85 -15.21
N GLN A 169 3.50 19.19 -14.40
CA GLN A 169 3.28 19.11 -12.96
C GLN A 169 3.80 20.37 -12.30
N ARG A 170 3.02 20.93 -11.37
CA ARG A 170 3.45 22.05 -10.55
C ARG A 170 4.67 21.65 -9.71
N ASP A 171 5.56 22.62 -9.48
CA ASP A 171 6.78 22.40 -8.71
C ASP A 171 6.45 21.87 -7.30
N ARG A 172 6.76 20.60 -7.04
CA ARG A 172 6.47 19.89 -5.79
C ARG A 172 7.17 20.51 -4.58
N GLU A 173 8.32 21.13 -4.76
CA GLU A 173 9.04 21.80 -3.65
C GLU A 173 8.24 22.98 -3.09
N LYS A 174 7.35 23.58 -3.90
CA LYS A 174 6.54 24.74 -3.51
C LYS A 174 5.15 24.41 -3.01
N VAL A 175 4.60 23.28 -3.41
CA VAL A 175 3.17 22.95 -3.17
C VAL A 175 3.01 21.78 -2.19
N GLY A 176 4.05 20.95 -2.02
CA GLY A 176 3.96 19.70 -1.29
C GLY A 176 3.34 18.59 -2.15
N THR A 177 3.13 17.43 -1.58
CA THR A 177 2.45 16.30 -2.22
C THR A 177 1.53 15.62 -1.22
N ASP A 178 0.30 15.28 -1.67
CA ASP A 178 -0.65 14.49 -0.89
C ASP A 178 -0.38 12.98 -1.02
N VAL A 179 0.37 12.58 -2.04
CA VAL A 179 0.94 11.25 -2.16
C VAL A 179 2.28 11.27 -1.43
N ALA A 180 2.33 10.65 -0.27
CA ALA A 180 3.53 10.65 0.53
C ALA A 180 4.68 9.99 -0.23
N THR A 181 5.72 10.75 -0.44
CA THR A 181 6.96 10.25 -1.01
C THR A 181 7.74 9.54 0.08
N GLY A 182 7.71 8.19 0.06
CA GLY A 182 8.62 7.38 0.85
C GLY A 182 8.45 7.43 2.38
N SER A 183 7.32 7.92 2.88
CA SER A 183 7.01 7.77 4.29
C SER A 183 6.54 6.35 4.56
N ARG A 184 7.30 5.60 5.33
CA ARG A 184 7.00 4.24 5.81
C ARG A 184 5.62 4.12 6.46
N TYR A 185 5.07 5.24 6.92
CA TYR A 185 3.82 5.34 7.67
C TYR A 185 2.57 5.42 6.80
N ASP A 186 2.73 5.47 5.48
CA ASP A 186 1.64 5.63 4.54
C ASP A 186 1.27 4.35 3.80
N ALA A 187 1.91 3.22 4.13
CA ALA A 187 1.55 1.92 3.55
C ALA A 187 0.05 1.63 3.76
N PHE A 188 -0.59 1.13 2.72
CA PHE A 188 -1.96 0.69 2.80
C PHE A 188 -2.00 -0.70 3.44
N ILE A 189 -2.52 -0.78 4.66
CA ILE A 189 -2.74 -2.04 5.38
C ILE A 189 -4.08 -2.60 4.91
N ASP A 190 -4.06 -3.77 4.28
CA ASP A 190 -5.21 -4.44 3.69
C ASP A 190 -5.62 -5.74 4.42
N PHE A 191 -5.23 -5.84 5.67
CA PHE A 191 -5.59 -6.90 6.60
C PHE A 191 -6.00 -6.31 7.96
N ASP A 192 -6.73 -7.08 8.75
CA ASP A 192 -7.07 -6.69 10.11
C ASP A 192 -5.91 -6.97 11.07
N ILE A 193 -5.77 -6.12 12.07
CA ILE A 193 -4.74 -6.25 13.10
C ILE A 193 -5.44 -6.53 14.41
N HIS A 194 -5.04 -7.62 15.07
CA HIS A 194 -5.62 -8.09 16.32
C HIS A 194 -4.64 -7.87 17.48
N PRO A 195 -4.76 -6.74 18.22
CA PRO A 195 -3.99 -6.53 19.43
C PRO A 195 -4.52 -7.43 20.56
N LEU A 196 -3.72 -8.37 21.00
CA LEU A 196 -4.08 -9.35 22.02
C LEU A 196 -3.22 -9.20 23.26
N THR A 197 -3.82 -9.43 24.40
CA THR A 197 -3.12 -9.59 25.67
C THR A 197 -3.78 -10.67 26.51
N MET A 198 -3.13 -11.09 27.59
CA MET A 198 -3.70 -12.01 28.56
C MET A 198 -3.45 -11.54 29.98
N GLY A 199 -4.44 -10.89 30.56
CA GLY A 199 -4.42 -10.45 31.97
C GLY A 199 -5.66 -10.91 32.70
N THR A 200 -5.49 -11.73 33.76
CA THR A 200 -6.58 -12.24 34.59
C THR A 200 -7.00 -11.24 35.66
N ASP A 201 -6.15 -10.25 35.97
CA ASP A 201 -6.45 -9.14 36.89
C ASP A 201 -6.57 -7.84 36.07
N GLU A 202 -7.80 -7.42 35.75
CA GLU A 202 -8.07 -6.23 34.94
C GLU A 202 -7.49 -4.95 35.56
N SER A 203 -7.39 -4.87 36.89
CA SER A 203 -6.83 -3.69 37.57
C SER A 203 -5.35 -3.47 37.23
N LYS A 204 -4.62 -4.55 37.01
CA LYS A 204 -3.21 -4.50 36.58
C LYS A 204 -3.01 -4.21 35.10
N CYS A 205 -4.02 -4.48 34.27
CA CYS A 205 -3.99 -4.16 32.82
C CYS A 205 -4.20 -2.67 32.53
N ALA A 206 -4.60 -1.88 33.52
CA ALA A 206 -5.05 -0.49 33.33
C ALA A 206 -4.04 0.40 32.59
N LYS A 207 -2.72 0.21 32.81
CA LYS A 207 -1.68 0.99 32.13
C LYS A 207 -1.61 0.66 30.65
N LEU A 208 -1.65 -0.64 30.31
CA LEU A 208 -1.67 -1.08 28.91
C LEU A 208 -2.89 -0.52 28.17
N PHE A 209 -4.08 -0.73 28.73
CA PHE A 209 -5.32 -0.26 28.09
C PHE A 209 -5.39 1.26 27.96
N ALA A 210 -4.97 2.00 28.99
CA ALA A 210 -4.94 3.46 28.92
C ALA A 210 -3.97 3.97 27.84
N SER A 211 -2.79 3.36 27.70
CA SER A 211 -1.83 3.73 26.68
C SER A 211 -2.30 3.36 25.26
N ALA A 212 -2.91 2.20 25.08
CA ALA A 212 -3.49 1.81 23.79
C ALA A 212 -4.62 2.74 23.37
N ASN A 213 -5.55 3.05 24.27
CA ASN A 213 -6.62 4.02 24.03
C ASN A 213 -6.09 5.42 23.68
N HIS A 214 -4.98 5.84 24.31
CA HIS A 214 -4.32 7.11 23.97
C HIS A 214 -3.86 7.14 22.49
N HIS A 215 -3.43 6.00 21.97
CA HIS A 215 -3.02 5.83 20.58
C HIS A 215 -4.14 5.35 19.63
N GLY A 216 -5.39 5.32 20.11
CA GLY A 216 -6.59 5.12 19.29
C GLY A 216 -6.90 3.66 18.96
N PHE A 217 -6.45 2.68 19.76
CA PHE A 217 -6.80 1.28 19.59
C PHE A 217 -7.05 0.57 20.94
N GLU A 218 -7.63 -0.62 20.88
CA GLU A 218 -7.98 -1.43 22.06
C GLU A 218 -7.39 -2.83 21.96
N PHE A 219 -7.03 -3.39 23.12
CA PHE A 219 -6.62 -4.79 23.21
C PHE A 219 -7.79 -5.72 23.50
N THR A 220 -7.83 -6.85 22.82
CA THR A 220 -8.63 -8.01 23.24
C THR A 220 -7.91 -8.73 24.37
N ASN A 221 -8.52 -8.74 25.56
CA ASN A 221 -7.97 -9.45 26.72
C ASN A 221 -8.46 -10.90 26.78
N LEU A 222 -7.61 -11.83 26.40
CA LEU A 222 -7.90 -13.28 26.42
C LEU A 222 -7.98 -13.85 27.84
N GLY A 223 -7.51 -13.11 28.83
CA GLY A 223 -7.56 -13.48 30.26
C GLY A 223 -8.78 -12.96 31.03
N LYS A 224 -9.66 -12.21 30.36
CA LYS A 224 -10.85 -11.65 31.02
C LYS A 224 -11.79 -12.76 31.50
N ASN A 225 -12.07 -12.77 32.83
CA ASN A 225 -12.91 -13.78 33.48
C ASN A 225 -12.36 -15.22 33.36
N VAL A 226 -11.06 -15.37 33.14
CA VAL A 226 -10.38 -16.67 33.09
C VAL A 226 -9.51 -16.86 34.31
N ASP A 227 -9.62 -18.03 34.96
CA ASP A 227 -8.73 -18.38 36.04
C ASP A 227 -7.33 -18.72 35.53
N TRP A 228 -6.31 -18.14 36.18
CA TRP A 228 -4.93 -18.50 35.87
C TRP A 228 -4.60 -19.85 36.49
N VAL A 229 -4.44 -20.87 35.66
CA VAL A 229 -4.07 -22.24 36.08
C VAL A 229 -2.62 -22.59 35.71
N GLY A 230 -1.88 -21.63 35.13
CA GLY A 230 -0.50 -21.82 34.71
C GLY A 230 0.50 -21.95 35.88
N GLY A 231 0.08 -21.63 37.11
CA GLY A 231 0.96 -21.66 38.29
C GLY A 231 1.97 -20.49 38.30
N ASP A 232 3.01 -20.67 39.09
CA ASP A 232 4.13 -19.72 39.20
C ASP A 232 5.04 -19.84 37.98
N MET A 233 5.31 -18.72 37.33
CA MET A 233 6.18 -18.65 36.12
C MET A 233 7.62 -19.12 36.37
N LEU A 234 8.11 -19.05 37.62
CA LEU A 234 9.45 -19.49 38.01
C LEU A 234 9.54 -21.00 38.26
N HIS A 235 8.44 -21.64 38.72
CA HIS A 235 8.49 -23.00 39.18
C HIS A 235 7.50 -23.95 38.49
N SER A 236 6.80 -23.46 37.47
CA SER A 236 5.80 -24.23 36.73
C SER A 236 5.74 -23.87 35.26
N LEU A 237 5.04 -24.67 34.47
CA LEU A 237 4.88 -24.47 33.01
C LEU A 237 3.87 -23.36 32.64
N GLY A 238 3.82 -22.27 33.41
CA GLY A 238 2.80 -21.23 33.39
C GLY A 238 2.51 -20.58 32.03
N GLY A 239 3.54 -20.38 31.18
CA GLY A 239 3.37 -19.73 29.90
C GLY A 239 2.49 -20.49 28.88
N GLY A 240 2.27 -21.78 29.08
CA GLY A 240 1.46 -22.60 28.17
C GLY A 240 -0.02 -22.22 28.09
N GLN A 241 -0.60 -21.63 29.14
CA GLN A 241 -1.99 -21.16 29.13
C GLN A 241 -2.14 -19.98 28.16
N LYS A 242 -1.21 -19.04 28.19
CA LYS A 242 -1.15 -17.89 27.29
C LYS A 242 -1.11 -18.33 25.81
N LEU A 243 -0.19 -19.24 25.48
CA LEU A 243 -0.03 -19.74 24.12
C LEU A 243 -1.27 -20.50 23.61
N ARG A 244 -1.94 -21.26 24.48
CA ARG A 244 -3.19 -21.94 24.13
C ARG A 244 -4.30 -20.95 23.82
N ALA A 245 -4.49 -19.94 24.67
CA ALA A 245 -5.51 -18.91 24.45
C ALA A 245 -5.29 -18.14 23.13
N VAL A 246 -4.04 -17.78 22.82
CA VAL A 246 -3.71 -17.17 21.51
C VAL A 246 -3.97 -18.14 20.38
N ASN A 247 -3.55 -19.41 20.50
CA ASN A 247 -3.77 -20.41 19.44
C ASN A 247 -5.27 -20.66 19.18
N GLU A 248 -6.10 -20.69 20.20
CA GLU A 248 -7.55 -20.81 20.05
C GLU A 248 -8.14 -19.60 19.33
N TYR A 249 -7.71 -18.40 19.68
CA TYR A 249 -8.18 -17.17 19.06
C TYR A 249 -7.84 -17.09 17.56
N ILE A 250 -6.60 -17.41 17.19
CA ILE A 250 -6.13 -17.30 15.79
C ILE A 250 -6.78 -18.31 14.84
N GLN A 251 -7.35 -19.42 15.35
CA GLN A 251 -8.04 -20.41 14.49
C GLN A 251 -9.30 -19.84 13.80
N GLU A 252 -9.86 -18.77 14.33
CA GLU A 252 -11.06 -18.12 13.81
C GLU A 252 -10.75 -16.94 12.88
N LEU A 253 -9.47 -16.58 12.72
CA LEU A 253 -9.04 -15.45 11.90
C LEU A 253 -8.73 -15.87 10.48
N PRO A 254 -8.90 -14.96 9.49
CA PRO A 254 -8.34 -15.11 8.16
C PRO A 254 -6.82 -15.30 8.19
N ASP A 255 -6.27 -16.07 7.25
CA ASP A 255 -4.83 -16.37 7.17
C ASP A 255 -3.96 -15.13 6.93
N GLU A 256 -4.54 -14.08 6.38
CA GLU A 256 -3.88 -12.81 6.08
C GLU A 256 -3.82 -11.84 7.27
N ASP A 257 -4.63 -12.04 8.30
CA ASP A 257 -4.69 -11.11 9.44
C ASP A 257 -3.43 -11.21 10.31
N VAL A 258 -3.09 -10.10 10.93
CA VAL A 258 -1.90 -9.98 11.78
C VAL A 258 -2.29 -9.91 13.25
N VAL A 259 -1.67 -10.74 14.05
CA VAL A 259 -1.82 -10.74 15.52
C VAL A 259 -0.62 -10.03 16.15
N PHE A 260 -0.90 -9.04 16.98
CA PHE A 260 0.08 -8.47 17.89
C PHE A 260 -0.26 -8.87 19.32
N PHE A 261 0.66 -9.55 19.99
CA PHE A 261 0.49 -9.96 21.40
C PHE A 261 1.53 -9.25 22.28
N CYS A 262 1.09 -8.76 23.44
CA CYS A 262 2.00 -8.33 24.50
C CYS A 262 1.46 -8.71 25.89
N ASP A 263 2.37 -8.84 26.85
CA ASP A 263 2.04 -9.07 28.26
C ASP A 263 1.22 -7.90 28.85
N ALA A 264 0.32 -8.21 29.79
CA ALA A 264 -0.72 -7.28 30.23
C ALA A 264 -0.28 -6.29 31.32
N TYR A 265 0.71 -6.62 32.15
CA TYR A 265 0.91 -5.94 33.43
C TYR A 265 2.05 -4.93 33.46
N ASP A 266 3.08 -5.16 32.70
CA ASP A 266 4.34 -4.40 32.70
C ASP A 266 4.68 -3.75 31.34
N VAL A 267 3.72 -3.75 30.43
CA VAL A 267 3.83 -3.14 29.10
C VAL A 267 2.91 -1.92 29.00
N PHE A 268 3.33 -0.93 28.24
CA PHE A 268 2.50 0.19 27.78
C PHE A 268 2.90 0.59 26.36
N MET A 269 1.93 1.09 25.61
CA MET A 269 2.15 1.53 24.23
C MET A 269 2.72 2.94 24.20
N VAL A 270 3.70 3.16 23.34
CA VAL A 270 4.37 4.45 23.16
C VAL A 270 4.06 5.07 21.81
N ASP A 271 3.41 4.31 20.92
CA ASP A 271 3.06 4.74 19.56
C ASP A 271 1.80 4.01 19.07
N SER A 272 1.33 4.36 17.87
CA SER A 272 0.16 3.77 17.23
C SER A 272 0.40 2.31 16.82
N LEU A 273 -0.68 1.57 16.68
CA LEU A 273 -0.65 0.20 16.17
C LEU A 273 -0.10 0.15 14.74
N ASN A 274 -0.44 1.14 13.92
CA ASN A 274 0.03 1.25 12.55
C ASN A 274 1.56 1.37 12.46
N GLU A 275 2.17 2.22 13.29
CA GLU A 275 3.64 2.37 13.34
C GLU A 275 4.34 1.03 13.61
N MET A 276 3.82 0.26 14.54
CA MET A 276 4.37 -1.05 14.87
C MET A 276 4.22 -2.04 13.71
N VAL A 277 3.07 -2.03 13.03
CA VAL A 277 2.83 -2.91 11.88
C VAL A 277 3.72 -2.53 10.71
N TYR A 278 3.96 -1.24 10.45
CA TYR A 278 4.89 -0.83 9.40
C TYR A 278 6.31 -1.35 9.65
N ARG A 279 6.79 -1.25 10.89
CA ARG A 279 8.09 -1.80 11.26
C ARG A 279 8.14 -3.31 11.09
N TYR A 280 7.05 -4.00 11.41
CA TYR A 280 6.92 -5.43 11.19
C TYR A 280 7.00 -5.79 9.70
N LEU A 281 6.24 -5.10 8.84
CA LEU A 281 6.25 -5.31 7.39
C LEU A 281 7.62 -5.02 6.78
N GLU A 282 8.30 -3.96 7.25
CA GLU A 282 9.64 -3.57 6.80
C GLU A 282 10.70 -4.64 7.09
N ILE A 283 10.59 -5.35 8.22
CA ILE A 283 11.50 -6.45 8.58
C ILE A 283 11.27 -7.67 7.68
N GLY A 284 10.07 -7.84 7.11
CA GLY A 284 9.76 -8.86 6.11
C GLY A 284 9.75 -10.30 6.59
N HIS A 285 9.65 -10.55 7.88
CA HIS A 285 9.52 -11.89 8.45
C HIS A 285 8.08 -12.18 8.88
N LYS A 286 7.64 -13.43 8.71
CA LYS A 286 6.27 -13.84 9.04
C LYS A 286 5.91 -13.70 10.51
N VAL A 287 6.88 -13.94 11.40
CA VAL A 287 6.68 -13.81 12.84
C VAL A 287 7.91 -13.19 13.47
N LEU A 288 7.72 -12.16 14.30
CA LEU A 288 8.75 -11.54 15.10
C LEU A 288 8.45 -11.73 16.59
N PHE A 289 9.46 -12.05 17.36
CA PHE A 289 9.39 -12.10 18.82
C PHE A 289 10.28 -11.03 19.42
N GLY A 290 9.90 -10.56 20.59
CA GLY A 290 10.79 -9.80 21.44
C GLY A 290 12.04 -10.60 21.79
N ALA A 291 13.16 -9.92 22.03
CA ALA A 291 14.42 -10.54 22.44
C ALA A 291 14.98 -9.91 23.70
N GLU A 292 15.55 -10.73 24.58
CA GLU A 292 16.10 -10.35 25.87
C GLU A 292 17.58 -10.65 26.02
N ARG A 293 18.21 -9.96 26.98
CA ARG A 293 19.62 -10.18 27.35
C ARG A 293 19.80 -11.35 28.30
N VAL A 294 18.74 -11.72 29.04
CA VAL A 294 18.76 -12.75 30.08
C VAL A 294 17.77 -13.85 29.67
N CYS A 295 18.18 -15.10 29.93
CA CYS A 295 17.31 -16.25 29.73
C CYS A 295 16.39 -16.41 30.93
N TRP A 296 15.20 -15.86 30.85
CA TRP A 296 14.22 -15.94 31.94
C TRP A 296 13.03 -16.81 31.49
N PRO A 297 12.41 -17.58 32.37
CA PRO A 297 12.68 -17.75 33.83
C PRO A 297 13.76 -18.80 34.14
N ASP A 298 14.31 -19.50 33.15
CA ASP A 298 15.28 -20.59 33.39
C ASP A 298 16.66 -20.24 32.79
N GLU A 299 17.54 -19.71 33.60
CA GLU A 299 18.90 -19.35 33.20
C GLU A 299 19.75 -20.53 32.70
N SER A 300 19.38 -21.77 33.10
CA SER A 300 20.10 -22.97 32.68
C SER A 300 20.01 -23.22 31.17
N LEU A 301 19.01 -22.66 30.49
CA LEU A 301 18.81 -22.73 29.06
C LEU A 301 19.67 -21.72 28.28
N SER A 302 20.33 -20.78 28.95
CA SER A 302 21.09 -19.69 28.29
C SER A 302 22.14 -20.20 27.32
N ASP A 303 22.95 -21.19 27.74
CA ASP A 303 23.99 -21.76 26.87
C ASP A 303 23.41 -22.54 25.69
N THR A 304 22.24 -23.14 25.85
CA THR A 304 21.53 -23.82 24.77
C THR A 304 21.05 -22.83 23.72
N HIS A 305 20.44 -21.71 24.14
CA HIS A 305 20.01 -20.62 23.24
C HIS A 305 21.20 -20.03 22.48
N LYS A 306 22.29 -19.73 23.15
CA LYS A 306 23.52 -19.20 22.52
C LYS A 306 24.09 -20.17 21.47
N LYS A 307 24.12 -21.45 21.77
CA LYS A 307 24.58 -22.48 20.80
C LYS A 307 23.66 -22.57 19.58
N ILE A 308 22.34 -22.50 19.77
CA ILE A 308 21.39 -22.47 18.67
C ILE A 308 21.60 -21.21 17.80
N ASN A 309 21.70 -20.05 18.43
CA ASN A 309 21.94 -18.79 17.74
C ASN A 309 23.26 -18.82 16.95
N GLN A 310 24.34 -19.28 17.58
CA GLN A 310 25.64 -19.36 16.90
C GLN A 310 25.62 -20.34 15.72
N LYS A 311 24.85 -21.43 15.80
CA LYS A 311 24.70 -22.38 14.70
C LYS A 311 23.95 -21.80 13.51
N HIS A 312 22.86 -21.05 13.75
CA HIS A 312 21.99 -20.53 12.71
C HIS A 312 22.34 -19.10 12.26
N PHE A 313 22.96 -18.33 13.13
CA PHE A 313 23.32 -16.93 12.93
C PHE A 313 24.76 -16.67 13.39
N PRO A 314 25.79 -17.24 12.72
CA PRO A 314 27.17 -17.24 13.20
C PRO A 314 27.78 -15.84 13.34
N ASN A 315 27.22 -14.84 12.68
CA ASN A 315 27.66 -13.43 12.71
C ASN A 315 26.79 -12.57 13.63
N LEU A 316 25.92 -13.15 14.45
CA LEU A 316 25.06 -12.41 15.36
C LEU A 316 25.87 -11.75 16.49
N ASP A 317 26.07 -10.44 16.38
CA ASP A 317 26.75 -9.62 17.37
C ASP A 317 25.72 -8.73 18.12
N THR A 318 24.98 -9.36 19.02
CA THR A 318 23.99 -8.68 19.86
C THR A 318 23.93 -9.30 21.26
N PRO A 319 23.72 -8.50 22.31
CA PRO A 319 23.46 -9.03 23.66
C PRO A 319 22.06 -9.64 23.82
N TYR A 320 21.13 -9.38 22.87
CA TYR A 320 19.76 -9.86 22.90
C TYR A 320 19.64 -11.22 22.24
N GLN A 321 19.96 -12.28 22.99
CA GLN A 321 20.08 -13.64 22.46
C GLN A 321 19.01 -14.61 22.95
N HIS A 322 18.05 -14.12 23.74
CA HIS A 322 17.01 -14.96 24.34
C HIS A 322 15.64 -14.50 23.86
N LEU A 323 14.84 -15.46 23.39
CA LEU A 323 13.48 -15.19 22.92
C LEU A 323 12.60 -14.80 24.11
N ASN A 324 11.84 -13.71 23.95
CA ASN A 324 10.80 -13.27 24.88
C ASN A 324 9.42 -13.55 24.27
N SER A 325 8.65 -14.43 24.93
CA SER A 325 7.27 -14.73 24.54
C SER A 325 6.24 -13.71 25.05
N GLY A 326 6.68 -12.70 25.78
CA GLY A 326 5.85 -11.61 26.28
C GLY A 326 5.45 -10.60 25.22
N THR A 327 6.11 -10.62 24.04
CA THR A 327 5.76 -9.74 22.92
C THR A 327 6.09 -10.44 21.62
N PHE A 328 5.11 -10.53 20.72
CA PHE A 328 5.30 -11.01 19.34
C PHE A 328 4.26 -10.44 18.38
N ILE A 329 4.58 -10.47 17.10
CA ILE A 329 3.71 -10.06 15.98
C ILE A 329 3.89 -11.02 14.81
N GLY A 330 2.80 -11.38 14.13
CA GLY A 330 2.82 -12.28 12.99
C GLY A 330 1.45 -12.71 12.51
#